data_9f020ffc20d85a100a4e02b70051b816
#
_entry.id   9f020ffc20d85a100a4e02b70051b816
#
_cell.length_a   1.000
_cell.length_b   1.000
_cell.length_c   1.000
_cell.angle_alpha   90.00
_cell.angle_beta   90.00
_cell.angle_gamma   90.00
#
_symmetry.space_group_name_H-M   'P 1'
#
loop_
_entity.id
_entity.type
_entity.pdbx_description
1 polymer ?
#
loop_
_entity_poly.entity_id
_entity_poly.type
_entity_poly.pdbx_seq_one_letter_code
_entity_poly.pdbx_strand_id
1 'polypeptide(L)'
;MSIDASPGFKFEIEKSAENSFARTGTLTTPNGVVETPAFIPVGTKATVKSVLPEAMRELGAQALLSNAYHLYLQPGPEILDEAGGLSKFMNWNGPTFTDSGGFQVLSLGVGFKKVLAMDSKTFRADDVIADNKQRLAHVDDEGVTFKSHLNGSMHRFTPEVSMQIQHQIGADVMFAFDECTTLHNTRGYQERAMERTYAWAIRCLDEHKRLTIERADKPYQALFGVIQGAQYEDLRRKAAKELGSLESSGISFDGFGIGGALDKDSLGTIVQWVNSELPEEKPKHLLGIGAPEDLFVGVESGIDTFDCVLASRIARSSAVYTITGRYNLTNATYKRDFNPIDSDCDCYTCTNYTRAYLNHLFHGKEMIAATLATIHNERFVVRLVDQMRAALKTGHFFDLKDEFMGRFKHKSGQHHD
;
A
#
# COMPACT_ATOMS: atom_id res chain seq x y z
N MET A 1 -36.15 4.77 -9.96
CA MET A 1 -35.13 5.37 -9.08
C MET A 1 -33.87 4.57 -9.30
N SER A 2 -32.84 5.16 -9.89
CA SER A 2 -31.52 4.53 -9.93
C SER A 2 -31.04 4.45 -8.48
N ILE A 3 -30.88 3.24 -7.97
CA ILE A 3 -30.20 3.01 -6.69
C ILE A 3 -28.78 3.50 -6.92
N ASP A 4 -28.31 4.42 -6.08
CA ASP A 4 -26.89 4.84 -6.08
C ASP A 4 -26.05 3.57 -5.96
N ALA A 5 -25.21 3.30 -6.95
CA ALA A 5 -24.47 2.04 -7.02
C ALA A 5 -23.43 1.92 -5.89
N SER A 6 -23.02 3.05 -5.29
CA SER A 6 -21.97 3.11 -4.26
C SER A 6 -22.32 4.13 -3.16
N PRO A 7 -23.34 3.86 -2.34
CA PRO A 7 -23.86 4.81 -1.35
C PRO A 7 -22.79 5.16 -0.32
N GLY A 8 -22.42 6.45 -0.25
CA GLY A 8 -21.42 6.96 0.70
C GLY A 8 -19.95 6.86 0.21
N PHE A 9 -19.72 6.37 -1.03
CA PHE A 9 -18.41 6.42 -1.67
C PHE A 9 -18.45 7.37 -2.88
N LYS A 10 -17.49 8.30 -2.96
CA LYS A 10 -17.37 9.26 -4.06
C LYS A 10 -15.91 9.68 -4.23
N PHE A 11 -15.48 9.85 -5.47
CA PHE A 11 -14.22 10.51 -5.79
C PHE A 11 -14.47 11.73 -6.66
N GLU A 12 -13.89 12.87 -6.30
CA GLU A 12 -14.02 14.12 -7.02
C GLU A 12 -12.63 14.69 -7.30
N ILE A 13 -12.33 14.97 -8.57
CA ILE A 13 -11.10 15.64 -8.97
C ILE A 13 -11.33 17.15 -8.75
N GLU A 14 -10.42 17.79 -8.00
CA GLU A 14 -10.47 19.23 -7.71
C GLU A 14 -9.62 20.05 -8.69
N LYS A 15 -8.43 19.55 -9.01
CA LYS A 15 -7.49 20.21 -9.90
C LYS A 15 -6.57 19.22 -10.57
N SER A 16 -6.35 19.36 -11.88
CA SER A 16 -5.36 18.61 -12.66
C SER A 16 -4.20 19.53 -13.03
N ALA A 17 -2.98 18.99 -13.02
CA ALA A 17 -1.80 19.73 -13.47
C ALA A 17 -1.72 19.73 -15.00
N GLU A 18 -1.18 20.80 -15.57
CA GLU A 18 -0.89 20.86 -16.99
C GLU A 18 0.31 19.95 -17.34
N ASN A 19 0.23 19.26 -18.48
CA ASN A 19 1.30 18.41 -19.02
C ASN A 19 1.75 17.22 -18.16
N SER A 20 0.92 16.79 -17.21
CA SER A 20 1.15 15.56 -16.42
C SER A 20 -0.19 14.94 -16.01
N PHE A 21 -0.15 13.73 -15.46
CA PHE A 21 -1.32 13.07 -14.89
C PHE A 21 -1.59 13.49 -13.44
N ALA A 22 -0.72 14.34 -12.84
CA ALA A 22 -0.83 14.75 -11.45
C ALA A 22 -2.13 15.53 -11.20
N ARG A 23 -2.80 15.22 -10.10
CA ARG A 23 -4.07 15.84 -9.75
C ARG A 23 -4.30 15.88 -8.25
N THR A 24 -5.18 16.76 -7.81
CA THR A 24 -5.75 16.74 -6.46
C THR A 24 -7.22 16.36 -6.54
N GLY A 25 -7.70 15.75 -5.48
CA GLY A 25 -9.10 15.35 -5.38
C GLY A 25 -9.50 15.01 -3.96
N THR A 26 -10.74 14.60 -3.82
CA THR A 26 -11.33 14.20 -2.54
C THR A 26 -12.00 12.83 -2.68
N LEU A 27 -11.57 11.88 -1.86
CA LEU A 27 -12.15 10.56 -1.72
C LEU A 27 -13.04 10.54 -0.48
N THR A 28 -14.35 10.48 -0.67
CA THR A 28 -15.33 10.36 0.41
C THR A 28 -15.65 8.89 0.66
N THR A 29 -15.65 8.48 1.92
CA THR A 29 -16.02 7.13 2.36
C THR A 29 -17.04 7.22 3.52
N PRO A 30 -17.72 6.13 3.89
CA PRO A 30 -18.63 6.14 5.03
C PRO A 30 -17.99 6.58 6.36
N ASN A 31 -16.68 6.32 6.56
CA ASN A 31 -15.98 6.66 7.79
C ASN A 31 -15.15 7.96 7.69
N GLY A 32 -15.22 8.70 6.60
CA GLY A 32 -14.55 9.98 6.47
C GLY A 32 -14.02 10.28 5.08
N VAL A 33 -13.20 11.31 4.99
CA VAL A 33 -12.69 11.86 3.75
C VAL A 33 -11.18 11.75 3.69
N VAL A 34 -10.63 11.47 2.50
CA VAL A 34 -9.21 11.48 2.20
C VAL A 34 -8.96 12.50 1.09
N GLU A 35 -8.22 13.56 1.40
CA GLU A 35 -7.72 14.50 0.38
C GLU A 35 -6.54 13.86 -0.37
N THR A 36 -6.62 13.82 -1.68
CA THR A 36 -5.58 13.18 -2.52
C THR A 36 -4.69 14.21 -3.24
N PRO A 37 -3.43 13.85 -3.54
CA PRO A 37 -2.76 12.61 -3.19
C PRO A 37 -2.58 12.43 -1.68
N ALA A 38 -2.58 11.15 -1.22
CA ALA A 38 -2.41 10.82 0.19
C ALA A 38 -1.55 9.55 0.38
N PHE A 39 -0.75 9.53 1.45
CA PHE A 39 -0.06 8.33 1.91
C PHE A 39 -0.89 7.63 2.99
N ILE A 40 -1.10 6.33 2.82
CA ILE A 40 -1.88 5.48 3.72
C ILE A 40 -0.94 4.59 4.52
N PRO A 41 -0.62 4.90 5.79
CA PRO A 41 0.24 4.05 6.61
C PRO A 41 -0.32 2.64 6.79
N VAL A 42 0.57 1.65 6.79
CA VAL A 42 0.18 0.24 6.86
C VAL A 42 0.20 -0.30 8.28
N GLY A 43 -0.98 -0.63 8.77
CA GLY A 43 -1.23 -1.33 10.02
C GLY A 43 -1.54 -2.81 9.79
N THR A 44 -0.56 -3.62 9.46
CA THR A 44 -0.65 -5.02 8.99
C THR A 44 -1.69 -5.88 9.73
N LYS A 45 -1.76 -5.78 11.08
CA LYS A 45 -2.68 -6.53 11.96
C LYS A 45 -3.55 -5.57 12.77
N ALA A 46 -4.29 -4.69 12.09
CA ALA A 46 -5.09 -3.64 12.73
C ALA A 46 -4.25 -2.74 13.66
N THR A 47 -2.97 -2.53 13.34
CA THR A 47 -2.08 -1.63 14.08
C THR A 47 -0.86 -1.27 13.27
N VAL A 48 -0.50 0.00 13.21
CA VAL A 48 0.83 0.42 12.78
C VAL A 48 1.80 0.03 13.89
N LYS A 49 2.78 -0.81 13.55
CA LYS A 49 3.63 -1.44 14.57
C LYS A 49 4.32 -0.40 15.45
N SER A 50 4.14 -0.56 16.77
CA SER A 50 4.72 0.27 17.82
C SER A 50 4.13 1.68 17.94
N VAL A 51 3.00 1.99 17.29
CA VAL A 51 2.36 3.31 17.37
C VAL A 51 0.88 3.16 17.67
N LEU A 52 0.36 3.99 18.54
CA LEU A 52 -1.07 4.04 18.85
C LEU A 52 -1.86 4.67 17.68
N PRO A 53 -3.11 4.25 17.44
CA PRO A 53 -3.95 4.84 16.38
C PRO A 53 -4.15 6.35 16.56
N GLU A 54 -4.25 6.83 17.80
CA GLU A 54 -4.35 8.25 18.13
C GLU A 54 -3.12 9.03 17.65
N ALA A 55 -1.91 8.51 17.87
CA ALA A 55 -0.68 9.11 17.39
C ALA A 55 -0.59 9.11 15.85
N MET A 56 -1.16 8.12 15.19
CA MET A 56 -1.27 8.13 13.71
C MET A 56 -2.15 9.28 13.22
N ARG A 57 -3.21 9.61 13.93
CA ARG A 57 -4.05 10.79 13.62
C ARG A 57 -3.30 12.10 13.87
N GLU A 58 -2.64 12.20 15.02
CA GLU A 58 -1.86 13.41 15.39
C GLU A 58 -0.75 13.71 14.39
N LEU A 59 -0.13 12.69 13.80
CA LEU A 59 0.88 12.88 12.77
C LEU A 59 0.31 13.19 11.36
N GLY A 60 -1.03 13.20 11.21
CA GLY A 60 -1.72 13.63 9.99
C GLY A 60 -2.15 12.49 9.06
N ALA A 61 -2.07 11.22 9.46
CA ALA A 61 -2.61 10.13 8.65
C ALA A 61 -4.12 10.30 8.47
N GLN A 62 -4.59 10.24 7.23
CA GLN A 62 -6.01 10.41 6.90
C GLN A 62 -6.75 9.05 6.85
N ALA A 63 -6.03 7.98 6.53
CA ALA A 63 -6.54 6.61 6.48
C ALA A 63 -5.46 5.63 6.91
N LEU A 64 -5.83 4.38 7.23
CA LEU A 64 -4.90 3.29 7.53
C LEU A 64 -5.24 2.07 6.68
N LEU A 65 -4.22 1.31 6.26
CA LEU A 65 -4.39 0.05 5.55
C LEU A 65 -4.04 -1.14 6.43
N SER A 66 -4.86 -2.19 6.40
CA SER A 66 -4.56 -3.47 7.07
C SER A 66 -4.58 -4.63 6.07
N ASN A 67 -3.87 -5.72 6.40
CA ASN A 67 -3.75 -6.84 5.48
C ASN A 67 -4.81 -7.92 5.78
N ALA A 68 -5.69 -8.20 4.83
CA ALA A 68 -6.77 -9.19 4.97
C ALA A 68 -6.24 -10.59 5.33
N TYR A 69 -5.16 -11.04 4.71
CA TYR A 69 -4.51 -12.32 5.04
C TYR A 69 -4.14 -12.44 6.52
N HIS A 70 -3.51 -11.39 7.08
CA HIS A 70 -3.09 -11.42 8.47
C HIS A 70 -4.28 -11.38 9.43
N LEU A 71 -5.29 -10.59 9.10
CA LEU A 71 -6.52 -10.47 9.90
C LEU A 71 -7.38 -11.74 9.82
N TYR A 72 -7.40 -12.40 8.67
CA TYR A 72 -8.03 -13.71 8.51
C TYR A 72 -7.42 -14.77 9.42
N LEU A 73 -6.09 -14.85 9.49
CA LEU A 73 -5.41 -15.82 10.34
C LEU A 73 -5.50 -15.45 11.83
N GLN A 74 -5.56 -14.17 12.15
CA GLN A 74 -5.61 -13.66 13.51
C GLN A 74 -6.02 -12.18 13.55
N PRO A 75 -7.14 -11.80 14.19
CA PRO A 75 -7.94 -12.62 15.13
C PRO A 75 -8.97 -13.53 14.46
N GLY A 76 -9.26 -13.35 13.18
CA GLY A 76 -10.35 -13.92 12.41
C GLY A 76 -11.34 -12.84 11.98
N PRO A 77 -11.91 -12.93 10.78
CA PRO A 77 -12.80 -11.90 10.24
C PRO A 77 -14.11 -11.79 11.02
N GLU A 78 -14.61 -12.88 11.60
CA GLU A 78 -15.83 -12.91 12.42
C GLU A 78 -15.71 -11.98 13.65
N ILE A 79 -14.54 -11.99 14.31
CA ILE A 79 -14.28 -11.13 15.48
C ILE A 79 -14.30 -9.65 15.07
N LEU A 80 -13.77 -9.33 13.89
CA LEU A 80 -13.80 -7.97 13.37
C LEU A 80 -15.21 -7.51 13.03
N ASP A 81 -16.03 -8.39 12.45
CA ASP A 81 -17.44 -8.11 12.15
C ASP A 81 -18.25 -7.87 13.43
N GLU A 82 -18.09 -8.72 14.44
CA GLU A 82 -18.72 -8.58 15.77
C GLU A 82 -18.30 -7.28 16.47
N ALA A 83 -17.05 -6.85 16.29
CA ALA A 83 -16.52 -5.57 16.82
C ALA A 83 -17.09 -4.34 16.10
N GLY A 84 -17.80 -4.53 14.98
CA GLY A 84 -18.36 -3.46 14.16
C GLY A 84 -17.42 -2.91 13.10
N GLY A 85 -16.47 -3.72 12.64
CA GLY A 85 -15.52 -3.44 11.56
C GLY A 85 -14.14 -2.99 12.03
N LEU A 86 -13.22 -2.94 11.09
CA LEU A 86 -11.79 -2.68 11.32
C LEU A 86 -11.54 -1.37 12.08
N SER A 87 -12.19 -0.30 11.67
CA SER A 87 -12.04 1.03 12.25
C SER A 87 -12.39 1.03 13.75
N LYS A 88 -13.51 0.44 14.14
CA LYS A 88 -13.91 0.31 15.55
C LYS A 88 -13.01 -0.62 16.33
N PHE A 89 -12.64 -1.76 15.73
CA PHE A 89 -11.77 -2.74 16.37
C PHE A 89 -10.42 -2.14 16.79
N MET A 90 -9.83 -1.29 15.96
CA MET A 90 -8.52 -0.69 16.23
C MET A 90 -8.58 0.72 16.86
N ASN A 91 -9.78 1.20 17.25
CA ASN A 91 -9.98 2.56 17.77
C ASN A 91 -9.51 3.67 16.82
N TRP A 92 -9.71 3.44 15.52
CA TRP A 92 -9.40 4.41 14.48
C TRP A 92 -10.68 5.09 13.98
N ASN A 93 -10.80 6.42 14.12
CA ASN A 93 -11.97 7.15 13.64
C ASN A 93 -11.66 7.80 12.28
N GLY A 94 -11.60 7.01 11.25
CA GLY A 94 -11.29 7.46 9.89
C GLY A 94 -11.37 6.31 8.89
N PRO A 95 -11.18 6.62 7.61
CA PRO A 95 -11.19 5.65 6.54
C PRO A 95 -10.16 4.54 6.74
N THR A 96 -10.53 3.34 6.31
CA THR A 96 -9.66 2.17 6.33
C THR A 96 -9.64 1.47 4.97
N PHE A 97 -8.50 0.86 4.67
CA PHE A 97 -8.27 0.06 3.47
C PHE A 97 -7.88 -1.36 3.86
N THR A 98 -8.23 -2.35 3.05
CA THR A 98 -7.67 -3.71 3.12
C THR A 98 -7.11 -4.12 1.78
N ASP A 99 -5.97 -4.83 1.78
CA ASP A 99 -5.54 -5.55 0.59
C ASP A 99 -6.38 -6.82 0.36
N SER A 100 -6.22 -7.45 -0.81
CA SER A 100 -6.92 -8.71 -1.14
C SER A 100 -6.40 -9.94 -0.39
N GLY A 101 -5.22 -9.85 0.22
CA GLY A 101 -4.45 -10.98 0.76
C GLY A 101 -3.64 -11.76 -0.29
N GLY A 102 -3.83 -11.50 -1.57
CA GLY A 102 -3.17 -12.22 -2.68
C GLY A 102 -1.64 -12.16 -2.63
N PHE A 103 -1.08 -10.98 -2.41
CA PHE A 103 0.37 -10.81 -2.28
C PHE A 103 0.98 -11.64 -1.15
N GLN A 104 0.37 -11.65 0.05
CA GLN A 104 0.90 -12.37 1.21
C GLN A 104 0.83 -13.88 1.01
N VAL A 105 -0.26 -14.37 0.45
CA VAL A 105 -0.44 -15.79 0.14
C VAL A 105 0.65 -16.28 -0.82
N LEU A 106 0.95 -15.51 -1.85
CA LEU A 106 1.96 -15.86 -2.86
C LEU A 106 3.39 -15.64 -2.35
N SER A 107 3.66 -14.52 -1.66
CA SER A 107 5.00 -14.19 -1.16
C SER A 107 5.49 -15.14 -0.07
N LEU A 108 4.59 -15.65 0.77
CA LEU A 108 4.91 -16.65 1.78
C LEU A 108 5.20 -18.03 1.15
N GLY A 109 4.61 -18.32 -0.03
CA GLY A 109 4.85 -19.55 -0.80
C GLY A 109 6.23 -19.63 -1.45
N VAL A 110 6.86 -18.49 -1.75
CA VAL A 110 8.15 -18.43 -2.47
C VAL A 110 9.35 -18.17 -1.53
N GLY A 111 9.11 -17.90 -0.24
CA GLY A 111 10.17 -17.62 0.74
C GLY A 111 10.52 -16.12 0.83
N PHE A 112 10.10 -15.50 1.88
CA PHE A 112 9.99 -14.06 2.14
C PHE A 112 11.25 -13.20 1.90
N LYS A 113 12.44 -13.76 1.91
CA LYS A 113 13.69 -12.98 1.79
C LYS A 113 14.02 -12.53 0.36
N LYS A 114 13.46 -13.18 -0.67
CA LYS A 114 13.85 -12.96 -2.07
C LYS A 114 12.86 -12.14 -2.89
N VAL A 115 11.59 -12.05 -2.49
CA VAL A 115 10.54 -11.33 -3.27
C VAL A 115 10.55 -9.83 -3.06
N LEU A 116 11.10 -9.34 -1.94
CA LEU A 116 11.16 -7.91 -1.59
C LEU A 116 12.39 -7.18 -2.14
N ALA A 117 13.33 -7.85 -2.77
CA ALA A 117 14.42 -7.19 -3.46
C ALA A 117 13.92 -6.75 -4.84
N MET A 118 13.32 -5.57 -4.92
CA MET A 118 13.00 -4.87 -6.18
C MET A 118 14.26 -4.40 -6.93
N ASP A 119 15.43 -4.86 -6.54
CA ASP A 119 16.71 -4.47 -7.14
C ASP A 119 17.18 -5.59 -8.08
N SER A 120 16.95 -5.40 -9.37
CA SER A 120 17.26 -6.38 -10.43
C SER A 120 18.76 -6.65 -10.59
N LYS A 121 19.65 -5.86 -9.96
CA LYS A 121 21.10 -5.93 -10.14
C LYS A 121 21.82 -6.95 -9.26
N THR A 122 21.12 -7.58 -8.30
CA THR A 122 21.75 -8.48 -7.30
C THR A 122 21.36 -9.95 -7.39
N PHE A 123 20.58 -10.39 -8.39
CA PHE A 123 20.11 -11.77 -8.51
C PHE A 123 20.72 -12.55 -9.67
N ARG A 124 21.23 -13.75 -9.38
CA ARG A 124 21.55 -14.78 -10.38
C ARG A 124 20.31 -15.67 -10.58
N ALA A 125 20.10 -16.12 -11.83
CA ALA A 125 18.99 -17.00 -12.21
C ALA A 125 18.89 -18.28 -11.35
N ASP A 126 20.00 -18.75 -10.79
CA ASP A 126 20.10 -19.93 -9.94
C ASP A 126 19.55 -19.73 -8.52
N ASP A 127 19.30 -18.48 -8.11
CA ASP A 127 18.73 -18.15 -6.80
C ASP A 127 17.19 -18.31 -6.71
N VAL A 128 16.53 -18.48 -7.84
CA VAL A 128 15.06 -18.57 -7.94
C VAL A 128 14.53 -20.00 -7.76
N ILE A 129 15.40 -21.00 -7.92
CA ILE A 129 15.02 -22.41 -7.80
C ILE A 129 15.78 -23.04 -6.63
N ALA A 130 15.29 -22.82 -5.43
CA ALA A 130 15.64 -23.72 -4.32
C ALA A 130 14.82 -25.01 -4.52
N ASP A 131 15.37 -25.92 -5.24
CA ASP A 131 14.84 -27.24 -5.59
C ASP A 131 14.73 -28.16 -4.38
N ASN A 132 14.02 -27.85 -3.33
CA ASN A 132 13.64 -28.79 -2.25
C ASN A 132 12.95 -28.12 -1.04
N LYS A 133 12.51 -26.86 -1.13
CA LYS A 133 11.59 -26.32 -0.11
C LYS A 133 10.15 -26.52 -0.62
N GLN A 134 9.34 -27.25 0.14
CA GLN A 134 7.91 -27.36 -0.08
C GLN A 134 7.33 -25.98 -0.38
N ARG A 135 6.75 -25.79 -1.57
CA ARG A 135 6.00 -24.59 -1.90
C ARG A 135 4.87 -24.47 -0.89
N LEU A 136 4.85 -23.37 -0.16
CA LEU A 136 3.82 -23.10 0.85
C LEU A 136 2.52 -22.58 0.23
N ALA A 137 2.50 -22.29 -1.08
CA ALA A 137 1.31 -21.87 -1.81
C ALA A 137 1.26 -22.53 -3.20
N HIS A 138 0.04 -22.84 -3.64
CA HIS A 138 -0.28 -23.38 -4.96
C HIS A 138 -1.43 -22.57 -5.57
N VAL A 139 -1.24 -22.06 -6.79
CA VAL A 139 -2.21 -21.28 -7.56
C VAL A 139 -2.82 -22.17 -8.63
N ASP A 140 -4.12 -22.15 -8.76
CA ASP A 140 -4.88 -22.73 -9.87
C ASP A 140 -5.95 -21.72 -10.36
N ASP A 141 -6.76 -22.08 -11.33
CA ASP A 141 -7.74 -21.17 -11.92
C ASP A 141 -8.87 -20.78 -10.95
N GLU A 142 -9.10 -21.59 -9.92
CA GLU A 142 -10.14 -21.34 -8.92
C GLU A 142 -9.66 -20.48 -7.74
N GLY A 143 -8.34 -20.41 -7.48
CA GLY A 143 -7.81 -19.66 -6.35
C GLY A 143 -6.42 -20.11 -5.91
N VAL A 144 -6.11 -19.89 -4.63
CA VAL A 144 -4.80 -20.18 -4.05
C VAL A 144 -4.95 -21.03 -2.79
N THR A 145 -4.31 -22.19 -2.77
CA THR A 145 -4.17 -23.01 -1.56
C THR A 145 -2.83 -22.73 -0.90
N PHE A 146 -2.83 -22.44 0.40
CA PHE A 146 -1.61 -22.09 1.11
C PHE A 146 -1.56 -22.69 2.52
N LYS A 147 -0.35 -22.76 3.07
CA LYS A 147 -0.09 -23.21 4.43
C LYS A 147 0.09 -22.02 5.36
N SER A 148 -0.70 -21.97 6.45
CA SER A 148 -0.57 -20.92 7.47
C SER A 148 0.84 -20.94 8.10
N HIS A 149 1.45 -19.77 8.19
CA HIS A 149 2.74 -19.60 8.86
C HIS A 149 2.62 -19.62 10.39
N LEU A 150 1.41 -19.54 10.95
CA LEU A 150 1.17 -19.55 12.39
C LEU A 150 1.15 -20.96 12.97
N ASN A 151 0.42 -21.85 12.34
CA ASN A 151 0.15 -23.18 12.87
C ASN A 151 0.27 -24.32 11.85
N GLY A 152 0.60 -23.99 10.59
CA GLY A 152 0.79 -24.98 9.55
C GLY A 152 -0.50 -25.54 8.95
N SER A 153 -1.69 -25.05 9.32
CA SER A 153 -2.98 -25.44 8.70
C SER A 153 -3.04 -25.07 7.23
N MET A 154 -3.77 -25.86 6.45
CA MET A 154 -4.02 -25.58 5.04
C MET A 154 -5.27 -24.73 4.89
N HIS A 155 -5.16 -23.70 4.06
CA HIS A 155 -6.24 -22.75 3.75
C HIS A 155 -6.38 -22.59 2.25
N ARG A 156 -7.57 -22.14 1.82
CA ARG A 156 -7.82 -21.82 0.43
C ARG A 156 -8.52 -20.47 0.31
N PHE A 157 -7.94 -19.61 -0.51
CA PHE A 157 -8.54 -18.35 -0.94
C PHE A 157 -9.02 -18.50 -2.38
N THR A 158 -10.27 -18.16 -2.61
CA THR A 158 -10.85 -17.89 -3.92
C THR A 158 -11.27 -16.43 -3.98
N PRO A 159 -11.64 -15.87 -5.13
CA PRO A 159 -12.20 -14.53 -5.22
C PRO A 159 -13.36 -14.32 -4.23
N GLU A 160 -14.29 -15.25 -4.14
CA GLU A 160 -15.44 -15.17 -3.23
C GLU A 160 -15.01 -15.18 -1.77
N VAL A 161 -14.10 -16.06 -1.39
CA VAL A 161 -13.58 -16.15 -0.02
C VAL A 161 -12.86 -14.86 0.37
N SER A 162 -12.08 -14.27 -0.54
CA SER A 162 -11.43 -12.98 -0.29
C SER A 162 -12.45 -11.86 -0.08
N MET A 163 -13.51 -11.80 -0.90
CA MET A 163 -14.59 -10.83 -0.72
C MET A 163 -15.32 -11.02 0.61
N GLN A 164 -15.66 -12.26 0.99
CA GLN A 164 -16.32 -12.57 2.26
C GLN A 164 -15.48 -12.11 3.45
N ILE A 165 -14.18 -12.41 3.44
CA ILE A 165 -13.24 -11.98 4.47
C ILE A 165 -13.20 -10.45 4.56
N GLN A 166 -13.03 -9.74 3.45
CA GLN A 166 -12.93 -8.28 3.44
C GLN A 166 -14.24 -7.61 3.85
N HIS A 167 -15.40 -8.15 3.46
CA HIS A 167 -16.71 -7.68 3.94
C HIS A 167 -16.87 -7.83 5.45
N GLN A 168 -16.40 -8.91 6.05
CA GLN A 168 -16.41 -9.11 7.50
C GLN A 168 -15.40 -8.21 8.22
N ILE A 169 -14.21 -7.97 7.63
CA ILE A 169 -13.25 -7.00 8.16
C ILE A 169 -13.83 -5.59 8.19
N GLY A 170 -14.67 -5.22 7.21
CA GLY A 170 -15.43 -3.96 7.23
C GLY A 170 -14.55 -2.72 7.02
N ALA A 171 -13.60 -2.76 6.10
CA ALA A 171 -12.86 -1.58 5.65
C ALA A 171 -13.68 -0.75 4.65
N ASP A 172 -13.36 0.54 4.49
CA ASP A 172 -14.05 1.42 3.53
C ASP A 172 -13.68 1.10 2.08
N VAL A 173 -12.42 0.71 1.84
CA VAL A 173 -11.91 0.37 0.52
C VAL A 173 -11.27 -1.02 0.56
N MET A 174 -11.68 -1.86 -0.38
CA MET A 174 -11.18 -3.22 -0.58
C MET A 174 -10.53 -3.36 -1.94
N PHE A 175 -9.66 -4.35 -2.11
CA PHE A 175 -9.08 -4.71 -3.40
C PHE A 175 -9.57 -6.08 -3.86
N ALA A 176 -9.86 -6.21 -5.15
CA ALA A 176 -10.21 -7.49 -5.77
C ALA A 176 -9.04 -8.47 -5.64
N PHE A 177 -9.38 -9.76 -5.47
CA PHE A 177 -8.39 -10.82 -5.37
C PHE A 177 -7.69 -11.01 -6.71
N ASP A 178 -6.36 -10.95 -6.70
CA ASP A 178 -5.52 -10.97 -7.88
C ASP A 178 -4.34 -11.94 -7.74
N GLU A 179 -3.77 -12.36 -8.85
CA GLU A 179 -2.52 -13.10 -8.84
C GLU A 179 -1.33 -12.16 -8.98
N CYS A 180 -0.73 -11.80 -7.86
CA CYS A 180 0.50 -11.02 -7.85
C CYS A 180 1.68 -11.84 -8.39
N THR A 181 2.40 -11.30 -9.36
CA THR A 181 3.58 -11.92 -9.98
C THR A 181 4.87 -11.20 -9.61
N THR A 182 6.01 -11.81 -9.92
CA THR A 182 7.34 -11.24 -9.72
C THR A 182 7.98 -10.85 -11.05
N LEU A 183 9.00 -9.97 -11.05
CA LEU A 183 9.78 -9.63 -12.25
C LEU A 183 10.51 -10.83 -12.87
N HIS A 184 10.68 -11.93 -12.11
CA HIS A 184 11.36 -13.14 -12.56
C HIS A 184 10.44 -14.16 -13.26
N ASN A 185 9.11 -13.95 -13.21
CA ASN A 185 8.19 -14.79 -13.94
C ASN A 185 8.34 -14.57 -15.45
N THR A 186 8.28 -15.66 -16.22
CA THR A 186 8.35 -15.56 -17.69
C THR A 186 7.15 -14.79 -18.23
N ARG A 187 7.31 -14.18 -19.41
CA ARG A 187 6.21 -13.46 -20.07
C ARG A 187 4.95 -14.33 -20.21
N GLY A 188 5.08 -15.56 -20.67
CA GLY A 188 3.93 -16.47 -20.80
C GLY A 188 3.25 -16.81 -19.46
N TYR A 189 3.98 -16.77 -18.33
CA TYR A 189 3.37 -16.85 -17.01
C TYR A 189 2.60 -15.58 -16.67
N GLN A 190 3.18 -14.40 -16.96
CA GLN A 190 2.53 -13.11 -16.75
C GLN A 190 1.21 -12.99 -17.51
N GLU A 191 1.18 -13.46 -18.76
CA GLU A 191 -0.03 -13.48 -19.60
C GLU A 191 -1.13 -14.34 -18.95
N ARG A 192 -0.81 -15.57 -18.52
CA ARG A 192 -1.79 -16.45 -17.84
C ARG A 192 -2.25 -15.91 -16.49
N ALA A 193 -1.34 -15.30 -15.71
CA ALA A 193 -1.68 -14.69 -14.43
C ALA A 193 -2.61 -13.49 -14.62
N MET A 194 -2.41 -12.71 -15.67
CA MET A 194 -3.29 -11.60 -16.02
C MET A 194 -4.68 -12.09 -16.45
N GLU A 195 -4.76 -13.12 -17.28
CA GLU A 195 -6.04 -13.75 -17.68
C GLU A 195 -6.79 -14.30 -16.46
N ARG A 196 -6.09 -14.94 -15.53
CA ARG A 196 -6.66 -15.44 -14.28
C ARG A 196 -7.14 -14.28 -13.40
N THR A 197 -6.33 -13.24 -13.25
CA THR A 197 -6.71 -12.02 -12.50
C THR A 197 -7.99 -11.39 -13.07
N TYR A 198 -8.13 -11.35 -14.39
CA TYR A 198 -9.35 -10.86 -15.04
C TYR A 198 -10.57 -11.74 -14.74
N ALA A 199 -10.42 -13.07 -14.84
CA ALA A 199 -11.50 -14.00 -14.50
C ALA A 199 -11.89 -13.89 -13.01
N TRP A 200 -10.93 -13.73 -12.13
CA TRP A 200 -11.16 -13.51 -10.70
C TRP A 200 -11.80 -12.14 -10.39
N ALA A 201 -11.48 -11.11 -11.17
CA ALA A 201 -12.09 -9.79 -11.04
C ALA A 201 -13.61 -9.84 -11.28
N ILE A 202 -14.08 -10.60 -12.27
CA ILE A 202 -15.51 -10.83 -12.52
C ILE A 202 -16.16 -11.47 -11.29
N ARG A 203 -15.58 -12.54 -10.76
CA ARG A 203 -16.07 -13.26 -9.58
C ARG A 203 -16.07 -12.38 -8.33
N CYS A 204 -15.07 -11.51 -8.18
CA CYS A 204 -15.04 -10.53 -7.08
C CYS A 204 -16.21 -9.54 -7.18
N LEU A 205 -16.49 -9.00 -8.38
CA LEU A 205 -17.63 -8.09 -8.58
C LEU A 205 -18.96 -8.78 -8.27
N ASP A 206 -19.16 -10.00 -8.75
CA ASP A 206 -20.40 -10.75 -8.52
C ASP A 206 -20.63 -11.03 -7.03
N GLU A 207 -19.60 -11.49 -6.33
CA GLU A 207 -19.68 -11.77 -4.89
C GLU A 207 -19.79 -10.48 -4.07
N HIS A 208 -19.07 -9.42 -4.45
CA HIS A 208 -19.20 -8.10 -3.83
C HIS A 208 -20.64 -7.57 -3.92
N LYS A 209 -21.27 -7.66 -5.11
CA LYS A 209 -22.67 -7.28 -5.30
C LYS A 209 -23.60 -8.08 -4.40
N ARG A 210 -23.41 -9.41 -4.36
CA ARG A 210 -24.22 -10.30 -3.53
C ARG A 210 -24.10 -9.93 -2.04
N LEU A 211 -22.87 -9.76 -1.55
CA LEU A 211 -22.60 -9.42 -0.15
C LEU A 211 -23.09 -8.02 0.22
N THR A 212 -22.96 -7.04 -0.68
CA THR A 212 -23.48 -5.68 -0.45
C THR A 212 -24.99 -5.68 -0.26
N ILE A 213 -25.72 -6.52 -1.00
CA ILE A 213 -27.17 -6.68 -0.82
C ILE A 213 -27.50 -7.41 0.48
N GLU A 214 -26.80 -8.52 0.75
CA GLU A 214 -27.04 -9.33 1.95
C GLU A 214 -26.73 -8.57 3.25
N ARG A 215 -25.76 -7.67 3.22
CA ARG A 215 -25.26 -6.87 4.35
C ARG A 215 -25.65 -5.40 4.24
N ALA A 216 -26.83 -5.11 3.73
CA ALA A 216 -27.33 -3.75 3.49
C ALA A 216 -27.48 -2.89 4.78
N ASP A 217 -27.37 -3.49 5.95
CA ASP A 217 -27.32 -2.83 7.26
C ASP A 217 -25.92 -2.29 7.62
N LYS A 218 -24.89 -2.70 6.86
CA LYS A 218 -23.51 -2.27 7.03
C LYS A 218 -23.17 -1.11 6.10
N PRO A 219 -22.16 -0.27 6.45
CA PRO A 219 -21.65 0.74 5.53
C PRO A 219 -21.18 0.12 4.21
N TYR A 220 -21.35 0.85 3.11
CA TYR A 220 -20.83 0.45 1.81
C TYR A 220 -19.29 0.37 1.86
N GLN A 221 -18.74 -0.65 1.21
CA GLN A 221 -17.32 -0.84 1.05
C GLN A 221 -16.99 -0.73 -0.45
N ALA A 222 -16.13 0.21 -0.83
CA ALA A 222 -15.72 0.37 -2.22
C ALA A 222 -14.79 -0.76 -2.66
N LEU A 223 -14.96 -1.27 -3.88
CA LEU A 223 -14.12 -2.32 -4.44
C LEU A 223 -13.22 -1.77 -5.55
N PHE A 224 -11.90 -1.90 -5.39
CA PHE A 224 -10.90 -1.51 -6.38
C PHE A 224 -10.40 -2.71 -7.15
N GLY A 225 -10.40 -2.63 -8.49
CA GLY A 225 -9.75 -3.63 -9.36
C GLY A 225 -8.24 -3.52 -9.28
N VAL A 226 -7.51 -4.62 -9.47
CA VAL A 226 -6.04 -4.64 -9.40
C VAL A 226 -5.42 -4.87 -10.76
N ILE A 227 -4.63 -3.91 -11.23
CA ILE A 227 -3.96 -3.94 -12.53
C ILE A 227 -2.61 -4.63 -12.40
N GLN A 228 -2.45 -5.76 -13.08
CA GLN A 228 -1.22 -6.53 -13.20
C GLN A 228 -0.57 -6.31 -14.59
N GLY A 229 0.51 -7.03 -14.93
CA GLY A 229 1.17 -6.96 -16.25
C GLY A 229 2.69 -6.78 -16.20
N ALA A 230 3.28 -6.82 -14.99
CA ALA A 230 4.73 -6.69 -14.74
C ALA A 230 5.34 -5.45 -15.45
N GLN A 231 6.46 -5.65 -16.19
CA GLN A 231 7.17 -4.60 -16.94
C GLN A 231 6.76 -4.51 -18.42
N TYR A 232 5.70 -5.19 -18.84
CA TYR A 232 5.30 -5.25 -20.25
C TYR A 232 4.20 -4.24 -20.55
N GLU A 233 4.49 -3.28 -21.44
CA GLU A 233 3.55 -2.21 -21.81
C GLU A 233 2.23 -2.74 -22.34
N ASP A 234 2.28 -3.66 -23.30
CA ASP A 234 1.11 -4.25 -23.91
C ASP A 234 0.22 -4.99 -22.90
N LEU A 235 0.81 -5.68 -21.92
CA LEU A 235 0.06 -6.36 -20.88
C LEU A 235 -0.56 -5.35 -19.89
N ARG A 236 0.18 -4.33 -19.48
CA ARG A 236 -0.33 -3.25 -18.60
C ARG A 236 -1.49 -2.51 -19.23
N ARG A 237 -1.35 -2.08 -20.49
CA ARG A 237 -2.43 -1.40 -21.23
C ARG A 237 -3.64 -2.30 -21.42
N LYS A 238 -3.43 -3.58 -21.81
CA LYS A 238 -4.51 -4.55 -21.95
C LYS A 238 -5.27 -4.71 -20.63
N ALA A 239 -4.56 -5.00 -19.52
CA ALA A 239 -5.18 -5.18 -18.20
C ALA A 239 -5.95 -3.93 -17.76
N ALA A 240 -5.38 -2.73 -17.94
CA ALA A 240 -6.02 -1.48 -17.58
C ALA A 240 -7.29 -1.23 -18.39
N LYS A 241 -7.24 -1.45 -19.71
CA LYS A 241 -8.40 -1.30 -20.58
C LYS A 241 -9.52 -2.27 -20.28
N GLU A 242 -9.19 -3.56 -20.11
CA GLU A 242 -10.15 -4.62 -19.82
C GLU A 242 -10.81 -4.42 -18.46
N LEU A 243 -10.03 -4.18 -17.40
CA LEU A 243 -10.56 -3.96 -16.04
C LEU A 243 -11.23 -2.59 -15.91
N GLY A 244 -10.73 -1.56 -16.59
CA GLY A 244 -11.29 -0.21 -16.59
C GLY A 244 -12.71 -0.14 -17.16
N SER A 245 -13.05 -1.05 -18.10
CA SER A 245 -14.38 -1.16 -18.71
C SER A 245 -15.19 -2.36 -18.20
N LEU A 246 -14.67 -3.12 -17.25
CA LEU A 246 -15.35 -4.31 -16.75
C LEU A 246 -16.60 -3.95 -15.97
N GLU A 247 -17.70 -4.55 -16.38
CA GLU A 247 -18.97 -4.54 -15.66
C GLU A 247 -19.44 -5.99 -15.47
N SER A 248 -19.82 -6.36 -14.26
CA SER A 248 -20.44 -7.65 -13.95
C SER A 248 -21.57 -7.46 -12.95
N SER A 249 -22.65 -8.20 -13.13
CA SER A 249 -23.87 -8.09 -12.29
C SER A 249 -24.41 -6.66 -12.15
N GLY A 250 -24.16 -5.79 -13.15
CA GLY A 250 -24.61 -4.39 -13.18
C GLY A 250 -23.82 -3.45 -12.25
N ILE A 251 -22.59 -3.83 -11.87
CA ILE A 251 -21.65 -2.96 -11.15
C ILE A 251 -20.27 -3.00 -11.80
N SER A 252 -19.49 -1.94 -11.60
CA SER A 252 -18.09 -1.81 -12.00
C SER A 252 -17.22 -1.48 -10.78
N PHE A 253 -15.90 -1.53 -10.95
CA PHE A 253 -14.98 -1.12 -9.87
C PHE A 253 -15.14 0.36 -9.52
N ASP A 254 -15.04 0.69 -8.23
CA ASP A 254 -15.06 2.06 -7.71
C ASP A 254 -13.74 2.80 -7.91
N GLY A 255 -12.65 2.06 -8.09
CA GLY A 255 -11.30 2.57 -8.32
C GLY A 255 -10.35 1.46 -8.75
N PHE A 256 -9.05 1.77 -8.85
CA PHE A 256 -8.05 0.81 -9.32
C PHE A 256 -6.79 0.86 -8.48
N GLY A 257 -6.28 -0.33 -8.12
CA GLY A 257 -4.96 -0.53 -7.57
C GLY A 257 -3.97 -0.90 -8.68
N ILE A 258 -2.80 -0.28 -8.70
CA ILE A 258 -1.70 -0.67 -9.59
C ILE A 258 -0.76 -1.55 -8.78
N GLY A 259 -0.76 -2.84 -9.10
CA GLY A 259 -0.05 -3.87 -8.37
C GLY A 259 1.05 -4.55 -9.18
N GLY A 260 1.62 -5.59 -8.57
CA GLY A 260 2.69 -6.40 -9.15
C GLY A 260 4.08 -5.83 -8.90
N ALA A 261 5.08 -6.61 -9.29
CA ALA A 261 6.47 -6.15 -9.22
C ALA A 261 6.70 -5.05 -10.25
N LEU A 262 7.08 -3.87 -9.77
CA LEU A 262 7.42 -2.71 -10.58
C LEU A 262 8.92 -2.49 -10.50
N ASP A 263 9.57 -2.39 -11.66
CA ASP A 263 10.95 -1.95 -11.72
C ASP A 263 11.03 -0.46 -11.37
N LYS A 264 11.90 -0.09 -10.44
CA LYS A 264 11.97 1.29 -9.94
C LYS A 264 12.34 2.30 -11.02
N ASP A 265 13.26 1.93 -11.90
CA ASP A 265 13.74 2.82 -12.96
C ASP A 265 12.62 3.10 -14.00
N SER A 266 11.64 2.20 -14.10
CA SER A 266 10.52 2.28 -15.05
C SER A 266 9.18 2.62 -14.39
N LEU A 267 9.14 2.89 -13.08
CA LEU A 267 7.93 3.08 -12.30
C LEU A 267 6.98 4.10 -12.94
N GLY A 268 7.47 5.30 -13.23
CA GLY A 268 6.65 6.37 -13.82
C GLY A 268 6.08 5.98 -15.17
N THR A 269 6.89 5.39 -16.04
CA THR A 269 6.47 4.94 -17.36
C THR A 269 5.38 3.87 -17.27
N ILE A 270 5.53 2.88 -16.39
CA ILE A 270 4.55 1.80 -16.19
C ILE A 270 3.23 2.38 -15.66
N VAL A 271 3.27 3.28 -14.70
CA VAL A 271 2.07 3.91 -14.15
C VAL A 271 1.36 4.77 -15.22
N GLN A 272 2.11 5.49 -16.07
CA GLN A 272 1.54 6.27 -17.16
C GLN A 272 0.86 5.39 -18.22
N TRP A 273 1.42 4.22 -18.58
CA TRP A 273 0.77 3.27 -19.48
C TRP A 273 -0.61 2.84 -18.94
N VAL A 274 -0.67 2.55 -17.64
CA VAL A 274 -1.91 2.14 -16.97
C VAL A 274 -2.91 3.30 -16.92
N ASN A 275 -2.45 4.47 -16.47
CA ASN A 275 -3.32 5.65 -16.31
C ASN A 275 -3.93 6.15 -17.61
N SER A 276 -3.22 5.99 -18.74
CA SER A 276 -3.75 6.39 -20.06
C SER A 276 -4.93 5.53 -20.55
N GLU A 277 -5.14 4.36 -19.96
CA GLU A 277 -6.22 3.43 -20.33
C GLU A 277 -7.36 3.38 -19.28
N LEU A 278 -7.09 3.77 -18.02
CA LEU A 278 -8.09 3.75 -16.96
C LEU A 278 -9.03 4.96 -17.02
N PRO A 279 -10.30 4.82 -16.59
CA PRO A 279 -11.23 5.93 -16.45
C PRO A 279 -10.64 7.05 -15.58
N GLU A 280 -10.69 8.28 -16.07
CA GLU A 280 -10.10 9.44 -15.39
C GLU A 280 -10.80 9.71 -14.05
N GLU A 281 -12.11 9.60 -14.00
CA GLU A 281 -12.96 9.88 -12.85
C GLU A 281 -12.81 8.88 -11.69
N LYS A 282 -12.12 7.77 -11.90
CA LYS A 282 -11.87 6.75 -10.86
C LYS A 282 -10.56 7.01 -10.12
N PRO A 283 -10.50 6.82 -8.78
CA PRO A 283 -9.26 6.95 -8.02
C PRO A 283 -8.27 5.82 -8.32
N LYS A 284 -6.97 6.14 -8.26
CA LYS A 284 -5.86 5.21 -8.50
C LYS A 284 -4.98 5.09 -7.27
N HIS A 285 -4.73 3.86 -6.86
CA HIS A 285 -3.91 3.50 -5.70
C HIS A 285 -2.65 2.76 -6.15
N LEU A 286 -1.47 3.17 -5.70
CA LEU A 286 -0.20 2.49 -6.00
C LEU A 286 0.20 1.61 -4.82
N LEU A 287 0.10 0.29 -5.03
CA LEU A 287 0.29 -0.72 -3.98
C LEU A 287 1.76 -0.91 -3.60
N GLY A 288 2.05 -0.77 -2.31
CA GLY A 288 3.34 -1.13 -1.72
C GLY A 288 4.51 -0.19 -2.01
N ILE A 289 4.27 0.98 -2.61
CA ILE A 289 5.30 1.96 -2.97
C ILE A 289 5.27 3.13 -1.98
N GLY A 290 6.44 3.46 -1.38
CA GLY A 290 6.51 4.50 -0.36
C GLY A 290 7.93 5.01 -0.06
N ALA A 291 8.90 4.80 -0.97
CA ALA A 291 10.15 5.54 -0.89
C ALA A 291 9.89 7.01 -1.30
N PRO A 292 10.45 7.99 -0.58
CA PRO A 292 10.12 9.41 -0.80
C PRO A 292 10.22 9.87 -2.25
N GLU A 293 11.25 9.45 -2.96
CA GLU A 293 11.46 9.77 -4.37
C GLU A 293 10.42 9.12 -5.30
N ASP A 294 9.99 7.88 -5.00
CA ASP A 294 9.01 7.14 -5.79
C ASP A 294 7.60 7.77 -5.65
N LEU A 295 7.31 8.42 -4.51
CA LEU A 295 6.05 9.13 -4.28
C LEU A 295 5.90 10.32 -5.24
N PHE A 296 6.96 11.09 -5.50
CA PHE A 296 6.91 12.16 -6.52
C PHE A 296 6.63 11.61 -7.90
N VAL A 297 7.28 10.51 -8.27
CA VAL A 297 7.08 9.84 -9.57
C VAL A 297 5.63 9.33 -9.69
N GLY A 298 5.09 8.74 -8.63
CA GLY A 298 3.71 8.25 -8.62
C GLY A 298 2.69 9.38 -8.73
N VAL A 299 2.85 10.47 -7.97
CA VAL A 299 1.96 11.64 -8.02
C VAL A 299 1.99 12.28 -9.41
N GLU A 300 3.17 12.50 -9.99
CA GLU A 300 3.32 13.03 -11.35
C GLU A 300 2.62 12.14 -12.39
N SER A 301 2.64 10.83 -12.16
CA SER A 301 2.00 9.83 -13.02
C SER A 301 0.50 9.62 -12.72
N GLY A 302 -0.12 10.39 -11.82
CA GLY A 302 -1.55 10.43 -11.56
C GLY A 302 -2.07 9.46 -10.50
N ILE A 303 -1.23 9.10 -9.54
CA ILE A 303 -1.64 8.29 -8.39
C ILE A 303 -2.28 9.18 -7.32
N ASP A 304 -3.44 8.75 -6.82
CA ASP A 304 -4.21 9.45 -5.80
C ASP A 304 -3.86 8.98 -4.39
N THR A 305 -3.57 7.68 -4.21
CA THR A 305 -3.23 7.14 -2.89
C THR A 305 -2.10 6.11 -2.98
N PHE A 306 -1.32 6.02 -1.90
CA PHE A 306 -0.17 5.11 -1.77
C PHE A 306 -0.25 4.38 -0.45
N ASP A 307 0.27 3.16 -0.40
CA ASP A 307 0.54 2.46 0.85
C ASP A 307 1.95 1.89 0.88
N CYS A 308 2.58 1.87 2.03
CA CYS A 308 3.82 1.12 2.22
C CYS A 308 4.17 0.91 3.68
N VAL A 309 4.70 -0.27 4.01
CA VAL A 309 5.24 -0.56 5.35
C VAL A 309 6.68 -0.02 5.54
N LEU A 310 7.29 0.58 4.51
CA LEU A 310 8.72 0.91 4.53
C LEU A 310 9.07 1.87 5.66
N ALA A 311 8.29 2.94 5.85
CA ALA A 311 8.53 3.97 6.87
C ALA A 311 8.64 3.35 8.27
N SER A 312 7.64 2.60 8.71
CA SER A 312 7.63 1.91 10.01
C SER A 312 8.63 0.76 10.08
N ARG A 313 8.90 0.05 8.97
CA ARG A 313 9.86 -1.06 8.94
C ARG A 313 11.28 -0.59 9.21
N ILE A 314 11.75 0.42 8.48
CA ILE A 314 13.11 0.94 8.65
C ILE A 314 13.28 1.65 9.99
N ALA A 315 12.25 2.35 10.48
CA ALA A 315 12.26 2.99 11.79
C ALA A 315 12.56 1.99 12.91
N ARG A 316 11.90 0.84 12.91
CA ARG A 316 12.17 -0.22 13.90
C ARG A 316 13.57 -0.82 13.81
N SER A 317 14.26 -0.62 12.70
CA SER A 317 15.67 -0.97 12.48
C SER A 317 16.60 0.23 12.65
N SER A 318 16.16 1.27 13.37
CA SER A 318 16.88 2.50 13.68
C SER A 318 17.18 3.45 12.50
N ALA A 319 16.67 3.18 11.30
CA ALA A 319 16.85 4.06 10.15
C ALA A 319 15.73 5.12 10.08
N VAL A 320 16.12 6.38 9.92
CA VAL A 320 15.18 7.52 9.87
C VAL A 320 15.39 8.36 8.62
N TYR A 321 14.30 8.96 8.15
CA TYR A 321 14.31 9.89 7.03
C TYR A 321 14.65 11.32 7.48
N THR A 322 15.26 12.08 6.58
CA THR A 322 15.39 13.55 6.65
C THR A 322 15.26 14.11 5.26
N ILE A 323 15.14 15.42 5.13
CA ILE A 323 15.12 16.10 3.84
C ILE A 323 16.38 15.86 2.99
N THR A 324 17.49 15.46 3.61
CA THR A 324 18.77 15.19 2.94
C THR A 324 19.07 13.71 2.69
N GLY A 325 18.14 12.82 3.06
CA GLY A 325 18.26 11.38 2.88
C GLY A 325 17.98 10.58 4.15
N ARG A 326 18.52 9.37 4.22
CA ARG A 326 18.31 8.42 5.31
C ARG A 326 19.59 8.17 6.09
N TYR A 327 19.50 8.07 7.42
CA TYR A 327 20.61 7.65 8.25
C TYR A 327 20.18 6.71 9.38
N ASN A 328 21.17 6.05 10.01
CA ASN A 328 20.91 5.08 11.08
C ASN A 328 21.26 5.70 12.44
N LEU A 329 20.28 5.75 13.34
CA LEU A 329 20.41 6.32 14.68
C LEU A 329 21.42 5.60 15.58
N THR A 330 21.75 4.33 15.29
CA THR A 330 22.75 3.57 16.06
C THR A 330 24.19 3.96 15.75
N ASN A 331 24.43 4.82 14.76
CA ASN A 331 25.79 5.30 14.47
C ASN A 331 26.38 6.03 15.68
N ALA A 332 27.63 5.75 16.01
CA ALA A 332 28.35 6.31 17.14
C ALA A 332 28.43 7.85 17.15
N THR A 333 28.34 8.46 15.97
CA THR A 333 28.30 9.91 15.80
C THR A 333 27.15 10.57 16.53
N TYR A 334 26.01 9.86 16.72
CA TYR A 334 24.80 10.37 17.39
C TYR A 334 24.80 10.20 18.90
N LYS A 335 25.79 9.53 19.47
CA LYS A 335 25.86 9.28 20.93
C LYS A 335 25.87 10.56 21.77
N ARG A 336 26.39 11.67 21.22
CA ARG A 336 26.46 12.98 21.89
C ARG A 336 25.81 14.09 21.04
N ASP A 337 24.89 13.72 20.17
CA ASP A 337 24.14 14.65 19.34
C ASP A 337 22.79 15.00 19.99
N PHE A 338 22.71 16.15 20.60
CA PHE A 338 21.52 16.62 21.32
C PHE A 338 20.52 17.38 20.43
N ASN A 339 20.69 17.31 19.10
CA ASN A 339 19.72 17.84 18.15
C ASN A 339 18.58 16.83 17.88
N PRO A 340 17.42 17.27 17.36
CA PRO A 340 16.36 16.38 16.90
C PRO A 340 16.80 15.53 15.70
N ILE A 341 16.00 14.53 15.32
CA ILE A 341 16.24 13.73 14.09
C ILE A 341 16.37 14.65 12.89
N ASP A 342 15.42 15.57 12.73
CA ASP A 342 15.38 16.58 11.68
C ASP A 342 14.87 17.90 12.29
N SER A 343 15.61 19.01 12.08
CA SER A 343 15.29 20.32 12.62
C SER A 343 14.02 20.93 12.02
N ASP A 344 13.67 20.52 10.79
CA ASP A 344 12.52 21.04 10.07
C ASP A 344 11.27 20.17 10.27
N CYS A 345 11.38 19.10 11.08
CA CYS A 345 10.29 18.19 11.36
C CYS A 345 9.52 18.61 12.62
N ASP A 346 8.19 18.68 12.47
CA ASP A 346 7.24 19.08 13.53
C ASP A 346 6.67 17.89 14.32
N CYS A 347 7.15 16.65 14.08
CA CYS A 347 6.60 15.47 14.73
C CYS A 347 6.89 15.46 16.25
N TYR A 348 6.05 14.71 16.98
CA TYR A 348 6.21 14.52 18.43
C TYR A 348 7.64 14.14 18.83
N THR A 349 8.29 13.28 18.06
CA THR A 349 9.65 12.83 18.35
C THR A 349 10.66 13.96 18.22
N CYS A 350 10.62 14.72 17.12
CA CYS A 350 11.60 15.80 16.89
C CYS A 350 11.41 16.98 17.84
N THR A 351 10.19 17.26 18.28
CA THR A 351 9.91 18.34 19.22
C THR A 351 10.30 18.03 20.67
N ASN A 352 10.43 16.73 21.03
CA ASN A 352 10.62 16.33 22.42
C ASN A 352 11.90 15.55 22.70
N TYR A 353 12.56 14.96 21.68
CA TYR A 353 13.67 14.04 21.89
C TYR A 353 14.86 14.33 20.99
N THR A 354 16.05 13.94 21.46
CA THR A 354 17.32 14.14 20.75
C THR A 354 17.82 12.85 20.12
N ARG A 355 18.70 12.98 19.11
CA ARG A 355 19.39 11.85 18.49
C ARG A 355 20.19 11.05 19.53
N ALA A 356 20.82 11.71 20.51
CA ALA A 356 21.56 11.04 21.59
C ALA A 356 20.65 10.14 22.43
N TYR A 357 19.46 10.60 22.77
CA TYR A 357 18.51 9.77 23.53
C TYR A 357 18.01 8.58 22.70
N LEU A 358 17.64 8.82 21.44
CA LEU A 358 17.24 7.75 20.54
C LEU A 358 18.36 6.72 20.27
N ASN A 359 19.61 7.18 20.10
CA ASN A 359 20.78 6.32 20.01
C ASN A 359 20.91 5.43 21.24
N HIS A 360 20.78 6.00 22.44
CA HIS A 360 20.79 5.26 23.71
C HIS A 360 19.67 4.21 23.76
N LEU A 361 18.43 4.58 23.42
CA LEU A 361 17.28 3.67 23.43
C LEU A 361 17.46 2.47 22.48
N PHE A 362 17.97 2.71 21.25
CA PHE A 362 18.22 1.63 20.29
C PHE A 362 19.33 0.69 20.76
N HIS A 363 20.42 1.22 21.34
CA HIS A 363 21.47 0.38 21.94
C HIS A 363 20.98 -0.39 23.17
N GLY A 364 20.12 0.22 23.98
CA GLY A 364 19.44 -0.42 25.10
C GLY A 364 18.35 -1.42 24.69
N LYS A 365 18.00 -1.50 23.40
CA LYS A 365 16.90 -2.32 22.85
C LYS A 365 15.54 -1.99 23.50
N GLU A 366 15.35 -0.76 23.91
CA GLU A 366 14.09 -0.28 24.47
C GLU A 366 13.00 -0.20 23.42
N MET A 367 11.80 -0.72 23.70
CA MET A 367 10.69 -0.76 22.73
C MET A 367 10.25 0.63 22.27
N ILE A 368 10.35 1.64 23.13
CA ILE A 368 9.99 3.02 22.80
C ILE A 368 10.88 3.63 21.70
N ALA A 369 12.08 3.10 21.49
CA ALA A 369 12.92 3.52 20.35
C ALA A 369 12.20 3.33 19.02
N ALA A 370 11.57 2.17 18.83
CA ALA A 370 10.78 1.86 17.64
C ALA A 370 9.55 2.79 17.50
N THR A 371 8.88 3.08 18.62
CA THR A 371 7.71 4.00 18.65
C THR A 371 8.10 5.39 18.16
N LEU A 372 9.13 5.98 18.79
CA LEU A 372 9.56 7.35 18.49
C LEU A 372 10.08 7.48 17.05
N ALA A 373 10.89 6.52 16.60
CA ALA A 373 11.40 6.52 15.22
C ALA A 373 10.27 6.30 14.18
N THR A 374 9.25 5.46 14.50
CA THR A 374 8.11 5.23 13.60
C THR A 374 7.24 6.49 13.50
N ILE A 375 6.93 7.17 14.60
CA ILE A 375 6.20 8.44 14.58
C ILE A 375 6.90 9.45 13.65
N HIS A 376 8.21 9.55 13.75
CA HIS A 376 8.97 10.45 12.88
C HIS A 376 8.89 10.06 11.40
N ASN A 377 9.18 8.80 11.07
CA ASN A 377 9.19 8.36 9.67
C ASN A 377 7.81 8.40 9.01
N GLU A 378 6.75 8.03 9.74
CA GLU A 378 5.38 8.13 9.21
C GLU A 378 4.97 9.59 9.02
N ARG A 379 5.29 10.49 9.96
CA ARG A 379 5.07 11.93 9.78
C ARG A 379 5.83 12.49 8.59
N PHE A 380 7.08 12.06 8.40
CA PHE A 380 7.89 12.50 7.26
C PHE A 380 7.20 12.18 5.93
N VAL A 381 6.75 10.93 5.75
CA VAL A 381 6.13 10.49 4.49
C VAL A 381 4.74 11.10 4.29
N VAL A 382 3.90 11.12 5.33
CA VAL A 382 2.57 11.74 5.28
C VAL A 382 2.70 13.22 4.93
N ARG A 383 3.54 13.97 5.65
CA ARG A 383 3.78 15.40 5.39
C ARG A 383 4.32 15.66 3.99
N LEU A 384 5.21 14.80 3.48
CA LEU A 384 5.76 14.94 2.14
C LEU A 384 4.65 14.91 1.07
N VAL A 385 3.72 13.96 1.18
CA VAL A 385 2.59 13.87 0.26
C VAL A 385 1.59 15.02 0.45
N ASP A 386 1.39 15.49 1.68
CA ASP A 386 0.59 16.70 1.95
C ASP A 386 1.20 17.94 1.28
N GLN A 387 2.54 18.08 1.31
CA GLN A 387 3.26 19.15 0.61
C GLN A 387 3.11 19.03 -0.90
N MET A 388 3.16 17.82 -1.47
CA MET A 388 2.90 17.59 -2.90
C MET A 388 1.48 18.04 -3.27
N ARG A 389 0.46 17.67 -2.46
CA ARG A 389 -0.94 18.09 -2.66
C ARG A 389 -1.08 19.61 -2.62
N ALA A 390 -0.50 20.27 -1.62
CA ALA A 390 -0.50 21.73 -1.51
C ALA A 390 0.19 22.40 -2.70
N ALA A 391 1.32 21.87 -3.13
CA ALA A 391 2.06 22.37 -4.29
C ALA A 391 1.29 22.17 -5.61
N LEU A 392 0.55 21.08 -5.77
CA LEU A 392 -0.37 20.89 -6.90
C LEU A 392 -1.49 21.95 -6.91
N LYS A 393 -2.11 22.23 -5.75
CA LYS A 393 -3.14 23.26 -5.61
C LYS A 393 -2.63 24.65 -6.03
N THR A 394 -1.35 24.96 -5.79
CA THR A 394 -0.73 26.25 -6.11
C THR A 394 0.03 26.27 -7.44
N GLY A 395 0.23 25.15 -8.10
CA GLY A 395 0.95 25.05 -9.37
C GLY A 395 2.48 24.94 -9.25
N HIS A 396 3.01 24.66 -8.05
CA HIS A 396 4.45 24.59 -7.75
C HIS A 396 4.96 23.15 -7.51
N PHE A 397 4.26 22.15 -8.00
CA PHE A 397 4.62 20.74 -7.76
C PHE A 397 6.01 20.38 -8.31
N PHE A 398 6.33 20.83 -9.51
CA PHE A 398 7.62 20.53 -10.14
C PHE A 398 8.78 21.26 -9.45
N ASP A 399 8.57 22.49 -8.98
CA ASP A 399 9.55 23.21 -8.18
C ASP A 399 9.87 22.47 -6.88
N LEU A 400 8.84 22.01 -6.18
CA LEU A 400 8.98 21.18 -4.97
C LEU A 400 9.71 19.86 -5.25
N LYS A 401 9.39 19.20 -6.36
CA LYS A 401 10.05 17.95 -6.77
C LYS A 401 11.53 18.17 -7.01
N ASP A 402 11.89 19.19 -7.79
CA ASP A 402 13.27 19.49 -8.13
C ASP A 402 14.10 19.88 -6.89
N GLU A 403 13.51 20.70 -6.00
CA GLU A 403 14.13 21.06 -4.72
C GLU A 403 14.37 19.82 -3.85
N PHE A 404 13.36 18.95 -3.70
CA PHE A 404 13.47 17.72 -2.92
C PHE A 404 14.54 16.79 -3.51
N MET A 405 14.47 16.49 -4.79
CA MET A 405 15.41 15.58 -5.48
C MET A 405 16.83 16.12 -5.45
N GLY A 406 17.03 17.44 -5.48
CA GLY A 406 18.35 18.08 -5.34
C GLY A 406 18.96 17.90 -3.95
N ARG A 407 18.15 17.79 -2.91
CA ARG A 407 18.60 17.64 -1.50
C ARG A 407 18.64 16.20 -1.03
N PHE A 408 17.66 15.39 -1.43
CA PHE A 408 17.50 14.01 -0.98
C PHE A 408 18.50 13.09 -1.67
N LYS A 409 19.55 12.72 -0.96
CA LYS A 409 20.59 11.83 -1.48
C LYS A 409 20.37 10.42 -0.95
N HIS A 410 20.02 9.48 -1.84
CA HIS A 410 20.27 8.09 -1.52
C HIS A 410 21.79 7.93 -1.35
N LYS A 411 22.24 7.59 -0.15
CA LYS A 411 23.56 6.97 0.01
C LYS A 411 23.48 5.59 -0.66
N SER A 412 23.62 5.55 -1.99
CA SER A 412 23.94 4.34 -2.72
C SER A 412 25.30 3.86 -2.25
N GLY A 413 25.33 2.74 -1.55
CA GLY A 413 26.59 2.02 -1.28
C GLY A 413 27.21 2.30 0.08
N GLN A 414 26.73 1.57 1.07
CA GLN A 414 27.58 0.86 2.04
C GLN A 414 26.78 -0.38 2.48
N HIS A 415 26.82 -1.42 1.63
CA HIS A 415 26.74 -2.78 2.14
C HIS A 415 28.07 -3.01 2.87
N HIS A 416 28.07 -2.95 4.17
CA HIS A 416 29.07 -3.64 4.97
C HIS A 416 28.56 -5.06 5.17
N ASP A 417 29.42 -6.00 4.81
CA ASP A 417 29.41 -7.46 4.89
C ASP A 417 28.72 -8.06 6.12
#